data_7cb67d4cd51254af5e456f525bb4eec4
#
_entry.id   7cb67d4cd51254af5e456f525bb4eec4
#
_cell.length_a   1.000
_cell.length_b   1.000
_cell.length_c   1.000
_cell.angle_alpha   90.00
_cell.angle_beta   90.00
_cell.angle_gamma   90.00
#
_symmetry.space_group_name_H-M   'P 1'
#
loop_
_entity.id
_entity.type
_entity.pdbx_description
1 polymer ?
#
loop_
_entity_poly.entity_id
_entity_poly.type
_entity_poly.pdbx_seq_one_letter_code
_entity_poly.pdbx_strand_id
1 'polypeptide(L)'
;MRKVFLWLLLIFVMVGVYQIGHDAGHAEGFEAGLVAPRPIQKPKSGEILAGKEYASSTITVTADSSHDYVVSMKYKTGAECVAFYVAAGDSVTVGVPASPLYAFFASGTHWYGYGEGLMFGEDTTYFKDGSALDFNGFSWEYTLSPVTNGNFHETHISEDDFF
;
A
#
# COMPACT_ATOMS: atom_id res chain seq x y z
N MET A 1 -13.96 -30.50 50.94
CA MET A 1 -13.40 -30.97 49.63
C MET A 1 -14.48 -31.17 48.52
N ARG A 2 -15.70 -31.60 48.78
CA ARG A 2 -16.74 -31.82 47.74
C ARG A 2 -17.24 -30.54 47.05
N LYS A 3 -17.26 -29.38 47.72
CA LYS A 3 -17.77 -28.12 47.14
C LYS A 3 -16.83 -27.45 46.16
N VAL A 4 -15.52 -27.63 46.31
CA VAL A 4 -14.51 -27.06 45.39
C VAL A 4 -14.52 -27.79 44.03
N PHE A 5 -14.77 -29.12 44.07
CA PHE A 5 -14.85 -29.94 42.84
C PHE A 5 -16.05 -29.58 41.96
N LEU A 6 -17.19 -29.24 42.60
CA LEU A 6 -18.40 -28.87 41.89
C LEU A 6 -18.24 -27.51 41.15
N TRP A 7 -17.53 -26.56 41.76
CA TRP A 7 -17.25 -25.24 41.14
C TRP A 7 -16.28 -25.35 39.96
N LEU A 8 -15.26 -26.19 40.06
CA LEU A 8 -14.34 -26.43 38.96
C LEU A 8 -15.03 -27.10 37.76
N LEU A 9 -15.96 -28.01 37.99
CA LEU A 9 -16.73 -28.65 36.92
C LEU A 9 -17.66 -27.64 36.22
N LEU A 10 -18.26 -26.72 36.96
CA LEU A 10 -19.15 -25.70 36.41
C LEU A 10 -18.40 -24.68 35.56
N ILE A 11 -17.16 -24.31 35.94
CA ILE A 11 -16.28 -23.44 35.14
C ILE A 11 -15.87 -24.15 33.84
N PHE A 12 -15.55 -25.43 33.88
CA PHE A 12 -15.16 -26.18 32.68
C PHE A 12 -16.31 -26.31 31.68
N VAL A 13 -17.54 -26.52 32.16
CA VAL A 13 -18.75 -26.58 31.31
C VAL A 13 -19.05 -25.20 30.69
N MET A 14 -18.91 -24.11 31.47
CA MET A 14 -19.12 -22.76 30.96
C MET A 14 -18.08 -22.36 29.89
N VAL A 15 -16.80 -22.70 30.10
CA VAL A 15 -15.74 -22.43 29.12
C VAL A 15 -15.92 -23.27 27.85
N GLY A 16 -16.32 -24.56 28.00
CA GLY A 16 -16.59 -25.44 26.86
C GLY A 16 -17.78 -24.96 26.02
N VAL A 17 -18.87 -24.51 26.67
CA VAL A 17 -20.05 -23.99 25.94
C VAL A 17 -19.74 -22.65 25.28
N TYR A 18 -18.90 -21.80 25.91
CA TYR A 18 -18.47 -20.53 25.32
C TYR A 18 -17.59 -20.74 24.07
N GLN A 19 -16.65 -21.69 24.11
CA GLN A 19 -15.80 -22.03 22.96
C GLN A 19 -16.61 -22.61 21.79
N ILE A 20 -17.54 -23.56 22.06
CA ILE A 20 -18.39 -24.15 21.01
C ILE A 20 -19.32 -23.09 20.39
N GLY A 21 -19.86 -22.18 21.19
CA GLY A 21 -20.72 -21.11 20.68
C GLY A 21 -19.97 -20.05 19.89
N HIS A 22 -18.70 -19.79 20.25
CA HIS A 22 -17.86 -18.81 19.57
C HIS A 22 -17.34 -19.33 18.22
N ASP A 23 -16.91 -20.60 18.18
CA ASP A 23 -16.39 -21.20 16.95
C ASP A 23 -17.52 -21.47 15.93
N ALA A 24 -18.72 -21.88 16.37
CA ALA A 24 -19.87 -22.04 15.47
C ALA A 24 -20.38 -20.71 14.91
N GLY A 25 -20.41 -19.65 15.75
CA GLY A 25 -20.83 -18.32 15.31
C GLY A 25 -19.85 -17.63 14.35
N HIS A 26 -18.56 -17.92 14.48
CA HIS A 26 -17.55 -17.40 13.56
C HIS A 26 -17.52 -18.13 12.21
N ALA A 27 -17.76 -19.44 12.18
CA ALA A 27 -17.75 -20.21 10.94
C ALA A 27 -18.94 -19.85 10.03
N GLU A 28 -20.14 -19.69 10.60
CA GLU A 28 -21.32 -19.36 9.77
C GLU A 28 -21.40 -17.89 9.36
N GLY A 29 -20.79 -16.97 10.12
CA GLY A 29 -20.77 -15.52 9.78
C GLY A 29 -19.71 -15.16 8.73
N PHE A 30 -18.66 -15.95 8.60
CA PHE A 30 -17.53 -15.63 7.71
C PHE A 30 -17.76 -16.07 6.26
N GLU A 31 -18.54 -17.12 6.05
CA GLU A 31 -18.85 -17.60 4.67
C GLU A 31 -19.91 -16.75 3.95
N ALA A 32 -20.74 -16.02 4.66
CA ALA A 32 -21.85 -15.27 4.05
C ALA A 32 -21.48 -13.86 3.54
N GLY A 33 -20.24 -13.38 3.67
CA GLY A 33 -19.87 -11.98 3.45
C GLY A 33 -18.64 -11.67 2.60
N LEU A 34 -17.87 -12.67 2.19
CA LEU A 34 -16.69 -12.43 1.34
C LEU A 34 -17.11 -12.23 -0.14
N VAL A 35 -17.77 -11.13 -0.42
CA VAL A 35 -17.81 -10.63 -1.80
C VAL A 35 -16.38 -10.19 -2.11
N ALA A 36 -15.71 -10.87 -3.05
CA ALA A 36 -14.39 -10.46 -3.52
C ALA A 36 -14.43 -8.96 -3.87
N PRO A 37 -13.43 -8.19 -3.44
CA PRO A 37 -13.38 -6.77 -3.74
C PRO A 37 -13.48 -6.58 -5.26
N ARG A 38 -14.32 -5.63 -5.69
CA ARG A 38 -14.46 -5.28 -7.11
C ARG A 38 -13.60 -4.07 -7.41
N PRO A 39 -12.91 -4.05 -8.57
CA PRO A 39 -12.20 -2.86 -9.01
C PRO A 39 -13.13 -1.66 -9.04
N ILE A 40 -12.64 -0.53 -8.57
CA ILE A 40 -13.35 0.76 -8.60
C ILE A 40 -12.78 1.66 -9.70
N GLN A 41 -13.38 2.83 -9.88
CA GLN A 41 -12.89 3.81 -10.84
C GLN A 41 -11.45 4.24 -10.49
N LYS A 42 -10.56 4.18 -11.48
CA LYS A 42 -9.18 4.63 -11.36
C LYS A 42 -9.11 6.15 -11.11
N PRO A 43 -8.17 6.62 -10.29
CA PRO A 43 -7.87 8.04 -10.17
C PRO A 43 -7.38 8.62 -11.49
N LYS A 44 -7.37 9.94 -11.60
CA LYS A 44 -6.73 10.61 -12.74
C LYS A 44 -5.21 10.62 -12.52
N SER A 45 -4.45 10.56 -13.62
CA SER A 45 -3.00 10.78 -13.54
C SER A 45 -2.68 12.13 -12.87
N GLY A 46 -1.81 12.09 -11.86
CA GLY A 46 -1.47 13.25 -11.03
C GLY A 46 -2.40 13.47 -9.85
N GLU A 47 -3.44 12.68 -9.66
CA GLU A 47 -4.30 12.78 -8.49
C GLU A 47 -3.52 12.44 -7.22
N ILE A 48 -3.56 13.35 -6.23
CA ILE A 48 -2.92 13.16 -4.94
C ILE A 48 -3.79 12.23 -4.09
N LEU A 49 -3.25 11.09 -3.72
CA LEU A 49 -3.92 10.05 -2.94
C LEU A 49 -3.73 10.25 -1.43
N ALA A 50 -2.55 10.77 -1.04
CA ALA A 50 -2.23 11.10 0.34
C ALA A 50 -1.21 12.25 0.41
N GLY A 51 -1.14 12.92 1.55
CA GLY A 51 -0.26 14.06 1.75
C GLY A 51 -0.71 15.31 0.97
N LYS A 52 0.24 16.05 0.40
CA LYS A 52 -0.03 17.28 -0.39
C LYS A 52 1.10 17.59 -1.36
N GLU A 53 0.80 18.37 -2.39
CA GLU A 53 1.83 18.97 -3.25
C GLU A 53 2.60 20.10 -2.57
N TYR A 54 3.83 20.30 -3.02
CA TYR A 54 4.74 21.34 -2.59
C TYR A 54 5.22 22.16 -3.79
N ALA A 55 5.56 23.43 -3.57
CA ALA A 55 6.05 24.33 -4.63
C ALA A 55 7.58 24.37 -4.73
N SER A 56 8.31 23.57 -3.94
CA SER A 56 9.75 23.74 -3.75
C SER A 56 10.60 23.04 -4.81
N SER A 57 10.22 21.83 -5.17
CA SER A 57 10.91 20.96 -6.12
C SER A 57 9.90 20.05 -6.82
N THR A 58 10.31 19.30 -7.84
CA THR A 58 9.39 18.42 -8.57
C THR A 58 9.99 17.05 -8.80
N ILE A 59 9.10 16.06 -8.87
CA ILE A 59 9.38 14.75 -9.42
C ILE A 59 8.50 14.54 -10.65
N THR A 60 9.10 14.06 -11.75
CA THR A 60 8.38 13.63 -12.94
C THR A 60 8.46 12.12 -13.04
N VAL A 61 7.32 11.46 -13.21
CA VAL A 61 7.24 10.00 -13.36
C VAL A 61 6.51 9.68 -14.65
N THR A 62 7.16 8.90 -15.51
CA THR A 62 6.59 8.37 -16.76
C THR A 62 6.38 6.87 -16.60
N ALA A 63 5.12 6.43 -16.66
CA ALA A 63 4.72 5.03 -16.55
C ALA A 63 4.93 4.29 -17.87
N ASP A 64 5.17 2.99 -17.81
CA ASP A 64 5.07 2.12 -18.99
C ASP A 64 3.61 2.02 -19.47
N SER A 65 3.42 1.47 -20.68
CA SER A 65 2.08 1.35 -21.28
C SER A 65 1.24 0.19 -20.72
N SER A 66 1.77 -0.59 -19.79
CA SER A 66 1.16 -1.85 -19.34
C SER A 66 0.58 -1.76 -17.93
N HIS A 67 1.15 -0.90 -17.07
CA HIS A 67 0.80 -0.84 -15.65
C HIS A 67 0.50 0.59 -15.22
N ASP A 68 -0.46 0.69 -14.32
CA ASP A 68 -0.67 1.89 -13.52
C ASP A 68 0.28 1.87 -12.31
N TYR A 69 0.60 3.05 -11.79
CA TYR A 69 1.50 3.18 -10.65
C TYR A 69 0.91 4.08 -9.58
N VAL A 70 1.22 3.74 -8.34
CA VAL A 70 1.16 4.67 -7.21
C VAL A 70 2.60 4.97 -6.80
N VAL A 71 2.91 6.24 -6.70
CA VAL A 71 4.22 6.74 -6.28
C VAL A 71 4.06 7.40 -4.92
N SER A 72 4.77 6.91 -3.90
CA SER A 72 4.82 7.49 -2.57
C SER A 72 6.21 8.03 -2.28
N MET A 73 6.28 9.32 -1.97
CA MET A 73 7.51 10.00 -1.58
C MET A 73 7.56 10.11 -0.06
N LYS A 74 8.63 9.57 0.54
CA LYS A 74 8.77 9.51 2.00
C LYS A 74 10.06 10.14 2.48
N TYR A 75 9.99 10.73 3.67
CA TYR A 75 11.19 11.14 4.42
C TYR A 75 11.96 9.92 4.93
N LYS A 76 13.22 10.11 5.33
CA LYS A 76 14.03 9.07 5.98
C LYS A 76 13.37 8.45 7.23
N THR A 77 12.46 9.17 7.86
CA THR A 77 11.68 8.70 9.03
C THR A 77 10.59 7.70 8.67
N GLY A 78 10.33 7.47 7.38
CA GLY A 78 9.20 6.69 6.87
C GLY A 78 7.91 7.51 6.68
N ALA A 79 7.87 8.75 7.20
CA ALA A 79 6.68 9.58 7.04
C ALA A 79 6.47 9.97 5.56
N GLU A 80 5.29 9.67 5.03
CA GLU A 80 4.89 10.05 3.68
C GLU A 80 4.65 11.55 3.57
N CYS A 81 5.19 12.19 2.52
CA CYS A 81 4.94 13.59 2.22
C CYS A 81 3.90 13.78 1.12
N VAL A 82 3.91 12.92 0.12
CA VAL A 82 2.92 12.90 -0.96
C VAL A 82 2.86 11.52 -1.59
N ALA A 83 1.65 11.03 -1.88
CA ALA A 83 1.42 9.89 -2.76
C ALA A 83 0.50 10.31 -3.91
N PHE A 84 0.77 9.85 -5.13
CA PHE A 84 0.03 10.20 -6.32
C PHE A 84 -0.06 9.03 -7.31
N TYR A 85 -1.08 9.11 -8.17
CA TYR A 85 -1.37 8.09 -9.17
C TYR A 85 -0.83 8.48 -10.54
N VAL A 86 -0.31 7.49 -11.28
CA VAL A 86 0.15 7.61 -12.67
C VAL A 86 -0.48 6.49 -13.49
N ALA A 87 -1.33 6.83 -14.46
CA ALA A 87 -1.92 5.83 -15.35
C ALA A 87 -0.89 5.29 -16.35
N ALA A 88 -1.13 4.06 -16.82
CA ALA A 88 -0.31 3.40 -17.82
C ALA A 88 -0.09 4.29 -19.06
N GLY A 89 1.18 4.50 -19.44
CA GLY A 89 1.58 5.33 -20.57
C GLY A 89 1.59 6.83 -20.34
N ASP A 90 1.18 7.30 -19.16
CA ASP A 90 1.17 8.73 -18.83
C ASP A 90 2.48 9.19 -18.20
N SER A 91 2.71 10.51 -18.29
CA SER A 91 3.79 11.21 -17.59
C SER A 91 3.19 12.30 -16.70
N VAL A 92 3.59 12.31 -15.42
CA VAL A 92 3.06 13.22 -14.40
C VAL A 92 4.19 13.92 -13.68
N THR A 93 4.04 15.22 -13.47
CA THR A 93 4.95 16.02 -12.64
C THR A 93 4.22 16.46 -11.37
N VAL A 94 4.77 16.14 -10.21
CA VAL A 94 4.21 16.47 -8.89
C VAL A 94 5.23 17.25 -8.07
N GLY A 95 4.74 18.24 -7.34
CA GLY A 95 5.52 19.03 -6.42
C GLY A 95 5.88 18.28 -5.14
N VAL A 96 7.17 18.32 -4.76
CA VAL A 96 7.71 17.67 -3.55
C VAL A 96 8.48 18.67 -2.69
N PRO A 97 8.68 18.43 -1.37
CA PRO A 97 9.48 19.31 -0.53
C PRO A 97 10.96 19.27 -0.93
N ALA A 98 11.66 20.39 -0.78
CA ALA A 98 13.11 20.50 -0.94
C ALA A 98 13.81 19.80 0.25
N SER A 99 13.95 18.48 0.16
CA SER A 99 14.52 17.61 1.21
C SER A 99 14.99 16.31 0.57
N PRO A 100 15.92 15.57 1.18
CA PRO A 100 16.19 14.18 0.79
C PRO A 100 14.95 13.30 1.02
N LEU A 101 14.48 12.61 -0.04
CA LEU A 101 13.31 11.74 -0.05
C LEU A 101 13.64 10.38 -0.63
N TYR A 102 12.87 9.39 -0.25
CA TYR A 102 12.88 8.05 -0.83
C TYR A 102 11.64 7.86 -1.69
N ALA A 103 11.80 7.27 -2.87
CA ALA A 103 10.71 6.96 -3.78
C ALA A 103 10.29 5.49 -3.62
N PHE A 104 9.00 5.28 -3.37
CA PHE A 104 8.34 3.99 -3.28
C PHE A 104 7.30 3.89 -4.39
N PHE A 105 7.13 2.70 -4.93
CA PHE A 105 6.26 2.44 -6.06
C PHE A 105 5.40 1.22 -5.78
N ALA A 106 4.13 1.30 -6.15
CA ALA A 106 3.26 0.14 -6.30
C ALA A 106 2.72 0.12 -7.73
N SER A 107 2.70 -1.04 -8.37
CA SER A 107 2.21 -1.19 -9.74
C SER A 107 1.17 -2.29 -9.86
N GLY A 108 0.26 -2.14 -10.84
CA GLY A 108 -0.75 -3.13 -11.17
C GLY A 108 -1.71 -2.66 -12.26
N THR A 109 -2.81 -3.40 -12.47
CA THR A 109 -3.74 -3.15 -13.58
C THR A 109 -5.17 -2.84 -13.13
N HIS A 110 -5.59 -3.33 -11.98
CA HIS A 110 -6.95 -3.17 -11.45
C HIS A 110 -6.91 -2.36 -10.16
N TRP A 111 -7.63 -1.27 -10.10
CA TRP A 111 -7.62 -0.36 -8.96
C TRP A 111 -8.71 -0.69 -7.94
N TYR A 112 -8.34 -0.85 -6.67
CA TYR A 112 -9.26 -1.13 -5.56
C TYR A 112 -9.30 -0.02 -4.50
N GLY A 113 -8.40 0.96 -4.57
CA GLY A 113 -8.30 2.07 -3.63
C GLY A 113 -6.88 2.30 -3.13
N TYR A 114 -6.66 3.38 -2.38
CA TYR A 114 -5.39 3.65 -1.72
C TYR A 114 -5.45 3.18 -0.27
N GLY A 115 -4.54 2.29 0.13
CA GLY A 115 -4.43 1.74 1.50
C GLY A 115 -3.99 0.28 1.52
N GLU A 116 -3.61 -0.20 2.69
CA GLU A 116 -3.27 -1.61 2.93
C GLU A 116 -4.40 -2.54 2.48
N GLY A 117 -4.04 -3.64 1.84
CA GLY A 117 -4.98 -4.65 1.32
C GLY A 117 -5.82 -4.19 0.14
N LEU A 118 -5.58 -3.01 -0.42
CA LEU A 118 -6.33 -2.44 -1.54
C LEU A 118 -5.45 -2.29 -2.79
N MET A 119 -4.90 -1.14 -3.03
CA MET A 119 -4.05 -0.80 -4.18
C MET A 119 -4.53 -1.43 -5.49
N PHE A 120 -3.76 -2.35 -6.05
CA PHE A 120 -4.09 -3.11 -7.25
C PHE A 120 -4.52 -4.57 -6.93
N GLY A 121 -4.86 -4.86 -5.67
CA GLY A 121 -5.24 -6.19 -5.21
C GLY A 121 -4.08 -7.16 -5.16
N GLU A 122 -4.36 -8.45 -5.42
CA GLU A 122 -3.34 -9.52 -5.36
C GLU A 122 -2.22 -9.36 -6.40
N ASP A 123 -2.47 -8.60 -7.47
CA ASP A 123 -1.49 -8.33 -8.54
C ASP A 123 -0.57 -7.13 -8.22
N THR A 124 -0.68 -6.54 -7.02
CA THR A 124 0.16 -5.40 -6.63
C THR A 124 1.62 -5.83 -6.48
N THR A 125 2.50 -5.17 -7.22
CA THR A 125 3.95 -5.29 -7.04
C THR A 125 4.47 -4.04 -6.36
N TYR A 126 5.15 -4.22 -5.21
CA TYR A 126 5.75 -3.13 -4.44
C TYR A 126 7.27 -3.11 -4.61
N PHE A 127 7.82 -1.93 -4.84
CA PHE A 127 9.26 -1.74 -4.95
C PHE A 127 9.67 -0.31 -4.57
N LYS A 128 10.96 -0.09 -4.35
CA LYS A 128 11.53 1.21 -4.02
C LYS A 128 12.86 1.44 -4.72
N ASP A 129 13.24 2.71 -4.86
CA ASP A 129 14.63 3.07 -5.14
C ASP A 129 15.49 2.85 -3.88
N GLY A 130 16.64 2.21 -4.07
CA GLY A 130 17.59 1.92 -2.98
C GLY A 130 18.26 3.17 -2.40
N SER A 131 18.13 4.35 -3.04
CA SER A 131 18.83 5.58 -2.69
C SER A 131 17.88 6.73 -2.35
N ALA A 132 18.30 7.59 -1.43
CA ALA A 132 17.62 8.86 -1.23
C ALA A 132 17.91 9.82 -2.38
N LEU A 133 16.88 10.48 -2.87
CA LEU A 133 16.95 11.54 -3.86
C LEU A 133 17.05 12.88 -3.17
N ASP A 134 18.04 13.69 -3.53
CA ASP A 134 18.19 15.04 -3.01
C ASP A 134 17.35 16.03 -3.84
N PHE A 135 16.32 16.62 -3.21
CA PHE A 135 15.45 17.62 -3.82
C PHE A 135 15.82 19.08 -3.41
N ASN A 136 16.95 19.29 -2.76
CA ASN A 136 17.41 20.65 -2.43
C ASN A 136 17.91 21.39 -3.68
N GLY A 137 17.00 22.05 -4.39
CA GLY A 137 17.28 22.76 -5.64
C GLY A 137 17.37 21.86 -6.88
N PHE A 138 16.98 20.59 -6.77
CA PHE A 138 16.95 19.63 -7.87
C PHE A 138 15.54 19.14 -8.16
N SER A 139 15.32 18.74 -9.41
CA SER A 139 14.16 17.96 -9.84
C SER A 139 14.63 16.60 -10.34
N TRP A 140 13.80 15.58 -10.17
CA TRP A 140 14.12 14.22 -10.57
C TRP A 140 13.10 13.69 -11.57
N GLU A 141 13.55 12.78 -12.43
CA GLU A 141 12.71 12.13 -13.42
C GLU A 141 12.92 10.62 -13.36
N TYR A 142 11.81 9.86 -13.31
CA TYR A 142 11.77 8.42 -13.45
C TYR A 142 11.02 8.03 -14.71
N THR A 143 11.60 7.08 -15.45
CA THR A 143 10.91 6.35 -16.52
C THR A 143 10.77 4.91 -16.06
N LEU A 144 9.56 4.49 -15.74
CA LEU A 144 9.22 3.17 -15.23
C LEU A 144 8.96 2.21 -16.41
N SER A 145 9.96 2.02 -17.26
CA SER A 145 9.93 1.07 -18.39
C SER A 145 11.06 0.08 -18.25
N PRO A 146 10.88 -1.18 -18.62
CA PRO A 146 11.98 -2.14 -18.68
C PRO A 146 13.07 -1.65 -19.62
N VAL A 147 14.20 -1.21 -19.09
CA VAL A 147 15.36 -0.74 -19.86
C VAL A 147 16.59 -1.59 -19.52
N THR A 148 17.37 -1.97 -20.54
CA THR A 148 18.52 -2.88 -20.37
C THR A 148 19.67 -2.27 -19.57
N ASN A 149 19.77 -0.93 -19.45
CA ASN A 149 20.84 -0.19 -18.76
C ASN A 149 20.29 1.02 -18.00
N GLY A 150 19.20 0.84 -17.25
CA GLY A 150 18.66 1.90 -16.39
C GLY A 150 19.55 2.16 -15.17
N ASN A 151 19.48 3.40 -14.64
CA ASN A 151 20.13 3.81 -13.39
C ASN A 151 19.21 3.63 -12.16
N PHE A 152 18.02 3.08 -12.36
CA PHE A 152 17.07 2.75 -11.30
C PHE A 152 17.47 1.43 -10.65
N HIS A 153 17.73 1.45 -9.35
CA HIS A 153 18.04 0.27 -8.54
C HIS A 153 16.79 -0.22 -7.83
N GLU A 154 15.96 -0.95 -8.55
CA GLU A 154 14.74 -1.54 -8.04
C GLU A 154 15.04 -2.54 -6.91
N THR A 155 14.37 -2.34 -5.77
CA THR A 155 14.36 -3.27 -4.66
C THR A 155 12.93 -3.64 -4.35
N HIS A 156 12.56 -4.90 -4.55
CA HIS A 156 11.24 -5.39 -4.15
C HIS A 156 11.06 -5.31 -2.65
N ILE A 157 9.88 -4.90 -2.21
CA ILE A 157 9.51 -4.72 -0.81
C ILE A 157 8.15 -5.36 -0.53
N SER A 158 7.80 -5.52 0.74
CA SER A 158 6.46 -5.93 1.16
C SER A 158 5.49 -4.74 1.15
N GLU A 159 4.20 -5.03 1.24
CA GLU A 159 3.17 -4.01 1.45
C GLU A 159 3.39 -3.23 2.75
N ASP A 160 3.75 -3.92 3.84
CA ASP A 160 4.05 -3.30 5.15
C ASP A 160 5.22 -2.31 5.09
N ASP A 161 6.18 -2.52 4.17
CA ASP A 161 7.28 -1.58 3.95
C ASP A 161 6.85 -0.38 3.09
N PHE A 162 5.77 -0.56 2.28
CA PHE A 162 5.24 0.49 1.42
C PHE A 162 4.38 1.47 2.21
N PHE A 163 3.58 1.06 3.20
CA PHE A 163 2.76 1.90 4.06
C PHE A 163 3.45 2.22 5.38
#